data_a2f79ee1ac557fa4d815d835cf4eaef9
#
_entry.id   a2f79ee1ac557fa4d815d835cf4eaef9
#
_cell.length_a   1.000
_cell.length_b   1.000
_cell.length_c   1.000
_cell.angle_alpha   90.00
_cell.angle_beta   90.00
_cell.angle_gamma   90.00
#
_symmetry.space_group_name_H-M   'P 1'
#
loop_
_entity.id
_entity.type
_entity.pdbx_description
1 polymer ?
#
loop_
_entity_poly.entity_id
_entity_poly.type
_entity_poly.pdbx_seq_one_letter_code
_entity_poly.pdbx_strand_id
1 'polypeptide(L)'
;MAFRILFFSIFLYSFSVSLYADLKEGKKAYARKDFSKAMDEFQKFNDANPTSGEAWMYMGYIYEYRRDYPKSIQSFKKAVSLSLPKKDLINCYQKIILYFNYQRDYHEVISYSNRLLKISPDLSHIQKIRSTAEERLSSGHHVVHHHSKKHSEETETAGPSNEEEYIKILKKEPNDASARWNLSLIYANHKKFQQAETLLEGLVKDFPEKHDYLYKYGVILIRLEKYSEALRILDKLENKIGNDNAKMLYYANLNQAVAYHKMKHYEEAAKYYRKSYTAHNTVQPLIGLTKLKYEVKDCENAIKTAEKALEFGERTHEIRMYLALCKIQNKEETEGYTILKEIASKLEKENPEFKNLPDIYNDGILKLARYYTNRGEYEKALRYFHSVQSSEEEEREYRFYLGKAYYYTGKIDQSILLLEKVNNSSGAYYLLAKCYANKDNLEKTMEYIRKAAEIKPAIWSTAAEEKEFDRFKEKSSFKSFLETKGSDKETNQNNNQALDKT
;
A
#
# COMPACT_ATOMS: atom_id res chain seq x y z
N MET A 1 49.87 -36.62 5.19
CA MET A 1 49.68 -35.28 4.60
C MET A 1 49.03 -35.29 3.20
N ALA A 2 49.33 -36.25 2.37
CA ALA A 2 48.78 -36.35 1.00
C ALA A 2 47.24 -36.57 0.91
N PHE A 3 46.64 -37.28 1.86
CA PHE A 3 45.20 -37.57 1.89
C PHE A 3 44.32 -36.34 2.25
N ARG A 4 44.86 -35.35 2.97
CA ARG A 4 44.13 -34.11 3.29
C ARG A 4 44.10 -33.11 2.14
N ILE A 5 45.11 -33.13 1.29
CA ILE A 5 45.19 -32.22 0.13
C ILE A 5 44.23 -32.69 -0.99
N LEU A 6 44.09 -34.03 -1.14
CA LEU A 6 43.17 -34.58 -2.15
C LEU A 6 41.68 -34.30 -1.83
N PHE A 7 41.30 -34.34 -0.53
CA PHE A 7 39.93 -34.02 -0.11
C PHE A 7 39.61 -32.55 -0.26
N PHE A 8 40.57 -31.65 -0.04
CA PHE A 8 40.36 -30.20 -0.23
C PHE A 8 40.26 -29.81 -1.69
N SER A 9 41.01 -30.44 -2.58
CA SER A 9 40.93 -30.21 -4.02
C SER A 9 39.66 -30.80 -4.64
N ILE A 10 39.15 -31.93 -4.17
CA ILE A 10 37.87 -32.51 -4.61
C ILE A 10 36.70 -31.66 -4.10
N PHE A 11 36.79 -31.11 -2.89
CA PHE A 11 35.75 -30.22 -2.35
C PHE A 11 35.69 -28.86 -3.08
N LEU A 12 36.84 -28.27 -3.44
CA LEU A 12 36.94 -27.09 -4.27
C LEU A 12 36.47 -27.33 -5.72
N TYR A 13 36.76 -28.52 -6.27
CA TYR A 13 36.34 -28.88 -7.63
C TYR A 13 34.84 -29.18 -7.70
N SER A 14 34.25 -29.83 -6.68
CA SER A 14 32.82 -30.06 -6.58
C SER A 14 32.05 -28.75 -6.35
N PHE A 15 32.62 -27.81 -5.59
CA PHE A 15 31.99 -26.50 -5.35
C PHE A 15 32.01 -25.63 -6.60
N SER A 16 33.12 -25.64 -7.38
CA SER A 16 33.21 -24.87 -8.65
C SER A 16 32.35 -25.48 -9.77
N VAL A 17 32.19 -26.79 -9.82
CA VAL A 17 31.30 -27.45 -10.82
C VAL A 17 29.82 -27.23 -10.49
N SER A 18 29.44 -27.19 -9.21
CA SER A 18 28.07 -26.83 -8.79
C SER A 18 27.72 -25.40 -9.14
N LEU A 19 28.59 -24.41 -8.94
CA LEU A 19 28.39 -23.01 -9.25
C LEU A 19 28.22 -22.74 -10.75
N TYR A 20 28.97 -23.46 -11.62
CA TYR A 20 28.77 -23.36 -13.08
C TYR A 20 27.50 -24.03 -13.57
N ALA A 21 27.01 -25.04 -12.83
CA ALA A 21 25.77 -25.73 -13.16
C ALA A 21 24.54 -24.80 -13.03
N ASP A 22 24.50 -23.96 -12.01
CA ASP A 22 23.31 -23.15 -11.68
C ASP A 22 23.03 -22.07 -12.73
N LEU A 23 24.03 -21.29 -13.20
CA LEU A 23 23.85 -20.32 -14.29
C LEU A 23 23.42 -21.00 -15.60
N LYS A 24 23.96 -22.19 -15.90
CA LYS A 24 23.61 -22.98 -17.09
C LYS A 24 22.17 -23.48 -17.01
N GLU A 25 21.74 -23.95 -15.85
CA GLU A 25 20.34 -24.37 -15.65
C GLU A 25 19.38 -23.17 -15.71
N GLY A 26 19.73 -22.03 -15.13
CA GLY A 26 18.97 -20.78 -15.27
C GLY A 26 18.81 -20.36 -16.75
N LYS A 27 19.90 -20.41 -17.53
CA LYS A 27 19.87 -20.14 -18.98
C LYS A 27 19.03 -21.16 -19.77
N LYS A 28 19.07 -22.44 -19.42
CA LYS A 28 18.21 -23.48 -20.02
C LYS A 28 16.74 -23.25 -19.71
N ALA A 29 16.40 -22.94 -18.45
CA ALA A 29 15.04 -22.62 -18.03
C ALA A 29 14.53 -21.36 -18.75
N TYR A 30 15.36 -20.32 -18.85
CA TYR A 30 15.06 -19.09 -19.61
C TYR A 30 14.76 -19.40 -21.09
N ALA A 31 15.59 -20.22 -21.75
CA ALA A 31 15.38 -20.60 -23.15
C ALA A 31 14.06 -21.37 -23.38
N ARG A 32 13.63 -22.15 -22.37
CA ARG A 32 12.33 -22.88 -22.38
C ARG A 32 11.15 -21.99 -21.95
N LYS A 33 11.39 -20.71 -21.63
CA LYS A 33 10.39 -19.77 -21.09
C LYS A 33 9.84 -20.19 -19.73
N ASP A 34 10.51 -21.09 -19.02
CA ASP A 34 10.21 -21.38 -17.60
C ASP A 34 10.84 -20.29 -16.72
N PHE A 35 10.20 -19.13 -16.71
CA PHE A 35 10.72 -17.93 -16.07
C PHE A 35 10.71 -18.03 -14.55
N SER A 36 9.87 -18.88 -13.96
CA SER A 36 9.87 -19.08 -12.51
C SER A 36 11.14 -19.80 -12.08
N LYS A 37 11.39 -20.95 -12.70
CA LYS A 37 12.62 -21.73 -12.45
C LYS A 37 13.87 -20.93 -12.81
N ALA A 38 13.85 -20.19 -13.92
CA ALA A 38 14.98 -19.36 -14.33
C ALA A 38 15.32 -18.30 -13.27
N MET A 39 14.31 -17.62 -12.71
CA MET A 39 14.52 -16.62 -11.65
C MET A 39 15.13 -17.22 -10.39
N ASP A 40 14.64 -18.38 -9.94
CA ASP A 40 15.18 -19.09 -8.77
C ASP A 40 16.65 -19.49 -8.96
N GLU A 41 17.00 -20.01 -10.13
CA GLU A 41 18.38 -20.40 -10.44
C GLU A 41 19.30 -19.17 -10.60
N PHE A 42 18.82 -18.08 -11.20
CA PHE A 42 19.58 -16.84 -11.29
C PHE A 42 19.77 -16.16 -9.93
N GLN A 43 18.80 -16.23 -9.03
CA GLN A 43 18.95 -15.72 -7.67
C GLN A 43 20.02 -16.51 -6.90
N LYS A 44 19.96 -17.85 -6.91
CA LYS A 44 20.99 -18.69 -6.30
C LYS A 44 22.40 -18.40 -6.86
N PHE A 45 22.48 -18.17 -8.18
CA PHE A 45 23.74 -17.81 -8.82
C PHE A 45 24.27 -16.45 -8.34
N ASN A 46 23.42 -15.44 -8.23
CA ASN A 46 23.79 -14.11 -7.73
C ASN A 46 24.29 -14.14 -6.29
N ASP A 47 23.64 -14.97 -5.43
CA ASP A 47 24.01 -15.13 -4.03
C ASP A 47 25.40 -15.74 -3.90
N ALA A 48 25.75 -16.67 -4.80
CA ALA A 48 27.05 -17.31 -4.83
C ALA A 48 28.12 -16.50 -5.60
N ASN A 49 27.73 -15.62 -6.52
CA ASN A 49 28.60 -14.83 -7.40
C ASN A 49 28.23 -13.34 -7.41
N PRO A 50 28.40 -12.62 -6.29
CA PRO A 50 27.90 -11.26 -6.13
C PRO A 50 28.54 -10.23 -7.08
N THR A 51 29.66 -10.56 -7.72
CA THR A 51 30.38 -9.70 -8.68
C THR A 51 30.01 -9.95 -10.14
N SER A 52 29.20 -10.96 -10.45
CA SER A 52 28.76 -11.30 -11.80
C SER A 52 27.49 -10.56 -12.18
N GLY A 53 27.47 -9.90 -13.33
CA GLY A 53 26.30 -9.22 -13.86
C GLY A 53 25.40 -10.12 -14.73
N GLU A 54 25.83 -11.33 -15.10
CA GLU A 54 25.12 -12.14 -16.10
C GLU A 54 23.72 -12.57 -15.65
N ALA A 55 23.57 -13.08 -14.44
CA ALA A 55 22.25 -13.48 -13.94
C ALA A 55 21.31 -12.28 -13.78
N TRP A 56 21.82 -11.13 -13.31
CA TRP A 56 21.06 -9.86 -13.26
C TRP A 56 20.57 -9.43 -14.65
N MET A 57 21.39 -9.59 -15.68
CA MET A 57 20.99 -9.30 -17.07
C MET A 57 19.81 -10.18 -17.50
N TYR A 58 19.86 -11.51 -17.26
CA TYR A 58 18.76 -12.42 -17.60
C TYR A 58 17.50 -12.12 -16.78
N MET A 59 17.63 -11.81 -15.50
CA MET A 59 16.51 -11.34 -14.68
C MET A 59 15.88 -10.07 -15.27
N GLY A 60 16.70 -9.15 -15.75
CA GLY A 60 16.23 -7.95 -16.48
C GLY A 60 15.38 -8.30 -17.70
N TYR A 61 15.79 -9.26 -18.51
CA TYR A 61 15.01 -9.74 -19.67
C TYR A 61 13.73 -10.46 -19.25
N ILE A 62 13.72 -11.22 -18.17
CA ILE A 62 12.50 -11.86 -17.65
C ILE A 62 11.49 -10.80 -17.19
N TYR A 63 11.94 -9.79 -16.46
CA TYR A 63 11.08 -8.68 -16.06
C TYR A 63 10.56 -7.88 -17.27
N GLU A 64 11.40 -7.65 -18.29
CA GLU A 64 10.97 -7.02 -19.56
C GLU A 64 9.87 -7.83 -20.25
N TYR A 65 10.03 -9.16 -20.34
CA TYR A 65 9.01 -10.05 -20.88
C TYR A 65 7.69 -10.00 -20.10
N ARG A 66 7.78 -9.89 -18.75
CA ARG A 66 6.63 -9.74 -17.86
C ARG A 66 6.04 -8.33 -17.87
N ARG A 67 6.61 -7.41 -18.66
CA ARG A 67 6.28 -5.98 -18.72
C ARG A 67 6.46 -5.26 -17.38
N ASP A 68 7.24 -5.81 -16.46
CA ASP A 68 7.66 -5.14 -15.23
C ASP A 68 8.92 -4.31 -15.52
N TYR A 69 8.72 -3.21 -16.26
CA TYR A 69 9.82 -2.36 -16.70
C TYR A 69 10.64 -1.73 -15.58
N PRO A 70 10.05 -1.33 -14.43
CA PRO A 70 10.83 -0.82 -13.30
C PRO A 70 11.86 -1.83 -12.78
N LYS A 71 11.45 -3.09 -12.54
CA LYS A 71 12.35 -4.16 -12.10
C LYS A 71 13.34 -4.57 -13.20
N SER A 72 12.91 -4.55 -14.45
CA SER A 72 13.78 -4.80 -15.59
C SER A 72 14.96 -3.82 -15.61
N ILE A 73 14.68 -2.52 -15.51
CA ILE A 73 15.71 -1.50 -15.52
C ILE A 73 16.58 -1.54 -14.26
N GLN A 74 16.02 -1.83 -13.10
CA GLN A 74 16.80 -2.02 -11.87
C GLN A 74 17.78 -3.20 -12.04
N SER A 75 17.32 -4.30 -12.62
CA SER A 75 18.18 -5.46 -12.90
C SER A 75 19.27 -5.15 -13.92
N PHE A 76 18.96 -4.44 -15.01
CA PHE A 76 19.98 -4.00 -15.98
C PHE A 76 20.95 -3.00 -15.36
N LYS A 77 20.50 -2.04 -14.53
CA LYS A 77 21.40 -1.12 -13.80
C LYS A 77 22.35 -1.90 -12.87
N LYS A 78 21.86 -2.91 -12.19
CA LYS A 78 22.69 -3.79 -11.35
C LYS A 78 23.68 -4.57 -12.23
N ALA A 79 23.23 -5.13 -13.34
CA ALA A 79 24.08 -5.88 -14.27
C ALA A 79 25.26 -5.05 -14.78
N VAL A 80 25.02 -3.78 -15.22
CA VAL A 80 26.10 -2.91 -15.74
C VAL A 80 27.03 -2.37 -14.66
N SER A 81 26.65 -2.46 -13.39
CA SER A 81 27.52 -2.11 -12.25
C SER A 81 28.47 -3.25 -11.85
N LEU A 82 28.28 -4.43 -12.43
CA LEU A 82 29.04 -5.65 -12.13
C LEU A 82 29.82 -6.10 -13.36
N SER A 83 30.57 -7.21 -13.25
CA SER A 83 31.35 -7.76 -14.36
C SER A 83 30.44 -8.39 -15.41
N LEU A 84 30.51 -7.89 -16.65
CA LEU A 84 29.81 -8.39 -17.84
C LEU A 84 30.71 -8.46 -19.06
N PRO A 85 30.52 -9.43 -19.97
CA PRO A 85 31.12 -9.40 -21.29
C PRO A 85 30.76 -8.11 -22.04
N LYS A 86 31.71 -7.55 -22.80
CA LYS A 86 31.54 -6.26 -23.51
C LYS A 86 30.22 -6.20 -24.32
N LYS A 87 29.88 -7.27 -25.03
CA LYS A 87 28.66 -7.37 -25.84
C LYS A 87 27.40 -7.22 -24.98
N ASP A 88 27.34 -7.92 -23.85
CA ASP A 88 26.20 -7.92 -22.95
C ASP A 88 26.08 -6.60 -22.19
N LEU A 89 27.21 -6.02 -21.82
CA LEU A 89 27.28 -4.68 -21.23
C LEU A 89 26.69 -3.62 -22.17
N ILE A 90 27.04 -3.66 -23.47
CA ILE A 90 26.47 -2.78 -24.50
C ILE A 90 24.95 -2.96 -24.57
N ASN A 91 24.47 -4.21 -24.63
CA ASN A 91 23.06 -4.51 -24.71
C ASN A 91 22.27 -3.97 -23.49
N CYS A 92 22.80 -4.17 -22.28
CA CYS A 92 22.18 -3.65 -21.06
C CYS A 92 22.12 -2.11 -21.06
N TYR A 93 23.20 -1.43 -21.44
CA TYR A 93 23.18 0.03 -21.56
C TYR A 93 22.16 0.51 -22.58
N GLN A 94 22.05 -0.16 -23.74
CA GLN A 94 21.04 0.20 -24.75
C GLN A 94 19.61 0.05 -24.22
N LYS A 95 19.31 -1.02 -23.46
CA LYS A 95 18.02 -1.20 -22.81
C LYS A 95 17.70 -0.08 -21.82
N ILE A 96 18.66 0.31 -21.01
CA ILE A 96 18.54 1.42 -20.05
C ILE A 96 18.30 2.75 -20.79
N ILE A 97 19.08 3.04 -21.83
CA ILE A 97 18.95 4.28 -22.62
C ILE A 97 17.58 4.36 -23.30
N LEU A 98 17.12 3.27 -23.93
CA LEU A 98 15.82 3.22 -24.60
C LEU A 98 14.67 3.42 -23.61
N TYR A 99 14.75 2.82 -22.43
CA TYR A 99 13.76 3.02 -21.39
C TYR A 99 13.66 4.48 -20.96
N PHE A 100 14.79 5.13 -20.63
CA PHE A 100 14.80 6.53 -20.23
C PHE A 100 14.43 7.48 -21.38
N ASN A 101 14.77 7.13 -22.61
CA ASN A 101 14.34 7.90 -23.78
C ASN A 101 12.82 7.82 -23.97
N TYR A 102 12.21 6.63 -23.74
CA TYR A 102 10.76 6.47 -23.72
C TYR A 102 10.10 7.27 -22.58
N GLN A 103 10.71 7.26 -21.39
CA GLN A 103 10.27 8.05 -20.25
C GLN A 103 10.54 9.55 -20.42
N ARG A 104 11.26 9.96 -21.47
CA ARG A 104 11.70 11.33 -21.71
C ARG A 104 12.58 11.89 -20.58
N ASP A 105 13.23 11.02 -19.83
CA ASP A 105 14.26 11.40 -18.85
C ASP A 105 15.58 11.59 -19.58
N TYR A 106 15.71 12.76 -20.21
CA TYR A 106 16.84 13.07 -21.07
C TYR A 106 18.16 13.20 -20.31
N HIS A 107 18.13 13.48 -19.00
CA HIS A 107 19.33 13.46 -18.17
C HIS A 107 19.92 12.06 -18.06
N GLU A 108 19.09 11.07 -17.73
CA GLU A 108 19.54 9.68 -17.67
C GLU A 108 19.91 9.15 -19.06
N VAL A 109 19.20 9.57 -20.13
CA VAL A 109 19.59 9.25 -21.52
C VAL A 109 21.01 9.71 -21.81
N ILE A 110 21.35 10.96 -21.51
CA ILE A 110 22.68 11.51 -21.75
C ILE A 110 23.72 10.81 -20.87
N SER A 111 23.42 10.62 -19.58
CA SER A 111 24.32 9.97 -18.63
C SER A 111 24.72 8.57 -19.08
N TYR A 112 23.72 7.71 -19.38
CA TYR A 112 23.99 6.34 -19.83
C TYR A 112 24.56 6.27 -21.25
N SER A 113 24.18 7.19 -22.16
CA SER A 113 24.77 7.29 -23.49
C SER A 113 26.24 7.63 -23.39
N ASN A 114 26.65 8.57 -22.54
CA ASN A 114 28.06 8.94 -22.34
C ASN A 114 28.88 7.76 -21.80
N ARG A 115 28.30 6.96 -20.87
CA ARG A 115 28.97 5.73 -20.36
C ARG A 115 29.12 4.68 -21.45
N LEU A 116 28.09 4.47 -22.27
CA LEU A 116 28.13 3.51 -23.37
C LEU A 116 29.11 3.92 -24.47
N LEU A 117 29.15 5.22 -24.85
CA LEU A 117 30.03 5.73 -25.88
C LEU A 117 31.52 5.73 -25.46
N LYS A 118 31.82 5.73 -24.13
CA LYS A 118 33.21 5.46 -23.66
C LYS A 118 33.64 4.04 -23.94
N ILE A 119 32.71 3.05 -23.95
CA ILE A 119 33.00 1.63 -24.18
C ILE A 119 33.00 1.32 -25.68
N SER A 120 32.16 1.99 -26.47
CA SER A 120 31.94 1.77 -27.88
C SER A 120 31.60 3.10 -28.55
N PRO A 121 32.61 3.89 -28.96
CA PRO A 121 32.42 5.22 -29.54
C PRO A 121 31.63 5.24 -30.86
N ASP A 122 31.68 4.16 -31.61
CA ASP A 122 31.19 4.07 -33.00
C ASP A 122 29.65 3.85 -33.09
N LEU A 123 28.94 3.80 -31.97
CA LEU A 123 27.49 3.59 -31.92
C LEU A 123 26.76 4.87 -32.37
N SER A 124 26.70 5.12 -33.68
CA SER A 124 26.09 6.32 -34.30
C SER A 124 24.63 6.55 -33.85
N HIS A 125 23.84 5.49 -33.68
CA HIS A 125 22.47 5.59 -33.20
C HIS A 125 22.38 6.09 -31.73
N ILE A 126 23.34 5.72 -30.87
CA ILE A 126 23.42 6.23 -29.49
C ILE A 126 23.89 7.68 -29.46
N GLN A 127 24.85 8.06 -30.35
CA GLN A 127 25.24 9.44 -30.50
C GLN A 127 24.05 10.32 -30.90
N LYS A 128 23.22 9.84 -31.86
CA LYS A 128 21.98 10.51 -32.29
C LYS A 128 20.97 10.63 -31.17
N ILE A 129 20.71 9.53 -30.39
CA ILE A 129 19.82 9.57 -29.24
C ILE A 129 20.30 10.59 -28.20
N ARG A 130 21.60 10.61 -27.90
CA ARG A 130 22.21 11.58 -26.99
C ARG A 130 22.03 13.01 -27.46
N SER A 131 22.42 13.33 -28.70
CA SER A 131 22.30 14.69 -29.23
C SER A 131 20.84 15.18 -29.27
N THR A 132 19.90 14.30 -29.62
CA THR A 132 18.47 14.62 -29.55
C THR A 132 18.00 14.86 -28.10
N ALA A 133 18.54 14.14 -27.14
CA ALA A 133 18.23 14.36 -25.71
C ALA A 133 18.82 15.68 -25.21
N GLU A 134 20.05 16.03 -25.61
CA GLU A 134 20.73 17.32 -25.35
C GLU A 134 19.93 18.49 -25.95
N GLU A 135 19.48 18.37 -27.20
CA GLU A 135 18.64 19.35 -27.87
C GLU A 135 17.31 19.55 -27.16
N ARG A 136 16.64 18.47 -26.77
CA ARG A 136 15.39 18.53 -26.05
C ARG A 136 15.53 19.09 -24.64
N LEU A 137 16.65 18.87 -23.97
CA LEU A 137 17.00 19.54 -22.73
C LEU A 137 17.19 21.05 -22.91
N SER A 138 17.93 21.46 -23.93
CA SER A 138 18.20 22.88 -24.23
C SER A 138 16.93 23.61 -24.70
N SER A 139 16.02 22.95 -25.40
CA SER A 139 14.75 23.51 -25.88
C SER A 139 13.64 23.55 -24.85
N GLY A 140 13.89 23.15 -23.59
CA GLY A 140 12.91 23.20 -22.47
C GLY A 140 11.79 22.17 -22.54
N HIS A 141 11.90 21.11 -23.37
CA HIS A 141 10.90 20.04 -23.47
C HIS A 141 11.15 18.94 -22.44
N HIS A 142 10.96 19.26 -21.15
CA HIS A 142 10.98 18.28 -20.07
C HIS A 142 9.58 17.80 -19.71
N VAL A 143 9.29 16.53 -20.00
CA VAL A 143 8.16 15.82 -19.40
C VAL A 143 8.72 14.70 -18.53
N VAL A 144 8.78 14.93 -17.23
CA VAL A 144 9.12 13.90 -16.24
C VAL A 144 7.88 13.09 -15.91
N HIS A 145 7.87 11.81 -16.29
CA HIS A 145 6.86 10.86 -15.85
C HIS A 145 7.20 10.36 -14.45
N HIS A 146 6.38 10.73 -13.46
CA HIS A 146 6.45 10.11 -12.14
C HIS A 146 5.76 8.74 -12.16
N HIS A 147 6.57 7.68 -12.11
CA HIS A 147 6.11 6.43 -11.54
C HIS A 147 6.25 6.50 -10.02
N SER A 148 5.16 6.26 -9.31
CA SER A 148 5.17 6.15 -7.86
C SER A 148 6.07 4.97 -7.44
N LYS A 149 7.27 5.28 -6.96
CA LYS A 149 8.10 4.32 -6.25
C LYS A 149 7.53 4.12 -4.85
N LYS A 150 7.10 2.92 -4.54
CA LYS A 150 7.08 2.45 -3.16
C LYS A 150 8.53 2.42 -2.66
N HIS A 151 8.79 3.16 -1.60
CA HIS A 151 10.06 3.15 -0.91
C HIS A 151 10.26 1.83 -0.16
N SER A 152 11.36 1.15 -0.44
CA SER A 152 12.14 0.48 0.58
C SER A 152 13.32 1.41 0.89
N GLU A 153 13.47 1.76 2.16
CA GLU A 153 14.61 2.49 2.66
C GLU A 153 15.85 1.60 2.54
N GLU A 154 16.75 1.98 1.65
CA GLU A 154 18.15 1.67 1.76
C GLU A 154 18.92 2.93 1.41
N THR A 155 19.66 3.42 2.39
CA THR A 155 20.60 4.52 2.31
C THR A 155 21.74 4.14 1.37
N GLU A 156 21.59 4.49 0.09
CA GLU A 156 22.76 4.56 -0.80
C GLU A 156 23.21 6.02 -0.87
N THR A 157 24.45 6.26 -0.44
CA THR A 157 25.18 7.51 -0.61
C THR A 157 25.21 7.86 -2.09
N ALA A 158 24.32 8.78 -2.49
CA ALA A 158 24.37 9.43 -3.77
C ALA A 158 25.71 10.19 -3.87
N GLY A 159 26.41 10.04 -4.98
CA GLY A 159 27.51 10.94 -5.34
C GLY A 159 27.08 12.41 -5.32
N PRO A 160 28.00 13.39 -5.40
CA PRO A 160 27.73 14.81 -5.20
C PRO A 160 26.49 15.20 -5.98
N SER A 161 25.47 15.59 -5.26
CA SER A 161 24.14 15.84 -5.82
C SER A 161 24.23 17.10 -6.70
N ASN A 162 23.62 17.07 -7.86
CA ASN A 162 23.39 18.27 -8.67
C ASN A 162 22.72 19.41 -7.86
N GLU A 163 22.25 19.15 -6.65
CA GLU A 163 21.70 20.10 -5.69
C GLU A 163 22.71 21.20 -5.36
N GLU A 164 23.95 20.83 -4.98
CA GLU A 164 25.01 21.79 -4.63
C GLU A 164 25.43 22.63 -5.83
N GLU A 165 25.46 22.05 -7.01
CA GLU A 165 25.78 22.73 -8.25
C GLU A 165 24.76 23.83 -8.58
N TYR A 166 23.47 23.50 -8.53
CA TYR A 166 22.40 24.47 -8.74
C TYR A 166 22.36 25.55 -7.65
N ILE A 167 22.63 25.21 -6.40
CA ILE A 167 22.78 26.21 -5.33
C ILE A 167 23.93 27.14 -5.62
N LYS A 168 25.07 26.63 -6.13
CA LYS A 168 26.22 27.47 -6.50
C LYS A 168 25.91 28.41 -7.68
N ILE A 169 25.16 27.92 -8.68
CA ILE A 169 24.68 28.76 -9.79
C ILE A 169 23.80 29.89 -9.26
N LEU A 170 22.78 29.53 -8.42
CA LEU A 170 21.83 30.50 -7.88
C LEU A 170 22.46 31.51 -6.91
N LYS A 171 23.62 31.20 -6.29
CA LYS A 171 24.37 32.17 -5.51
C LYS A 171 25.01 33.25 -6.41
N LYS A 172 25.35 32.92 -7.66
CA LYS A 172 25.91 33.85 -8.63
C LYS A 172 24.84 34.55 -9.45
N GLU A 173 23.85 33.79 -9.87
CA GLU A 173 22.76 34.20 -10.73
C GLU A 173 21.41 33.80 -10.10
N PRO A 174 20.88 34.57 -9.13
CA PRO A 174 19.67 34.18 -8.35
C PRO A 174 18.44 33.99 -9.22
N ASN A 175 18.42 34.62 -10.41
CA ASN A 175 17.26 34.55 -11.33
C ASN A 175 17.44 33.56 -12.48
N ASP A 176 18.47 32.69 -12.45
CA ASP A 176 18.62 31.66 -13.47
C ASP A 176 17.40 30.69 -13.39
N ALA A 177 16.56 30.76 -14.43
CA ALA A 177 15.30 30.00 -14.50
C ALA A 177 15.56 28.51 -14.58
N SER A 178 16.61 28.07 -15.26
CA SER A 178 16.95 26.65 -15.42
C SER A 178 17.45 26.06 -14.10
N ALA A 179 18.32 26.79 -13.39
CA ALA A 179 18.78 26.33 -12.07
C ALA A 179 17.67 26.29 -11.04
N ARG A 180 16.79 27.33 -10.98
CA ARG A 180 15.60 27.33 -10.11
C ARG A 180 14.68 26.16 -10.41
N TRP A 181 14.42 25.87 -11.68
CA TRP A 181 13.58 24.76 -12.09
C TRP A 181 14.16 23.40 -11.67
N ASN A 182 15.41 23.12 -12.03
CA ASN A 182 16.05 21.85 -11.73
C ASN A 182 16.18 21.63 -10.22
N LEU A 183 16.56 22.66 -9.46
CA LEU A 183 16.64 22.59 -8.02
C LEU A 183 15.28 22.35 -7.38
N SER A 184 14.20 22.96 -7.91
CA SER A 184 12.84 22.71 -7.44
C SER A 184 12.40 21.26 -7.63
N LEU A 185 12.81 20.62 -8.74
CA LEU A 185 12.54 19.21 -8.99
C LEU A 185 13.31 18.30 -8.02
N ILE A 186 14.57 18.62 -7.73
CA ILE A 186 15.38 17.91 -6.73
C ILE A 186 14.73 18.02 -5.34
N TYR A 187 14.35 19.22 -4.93
CA TYR A 187 13.67 19.44 -3.67
C TYR A 187 12.33 18.68 -3.58
N ALA A 188 11.55 18.68 -4.66
CA ALA A 188 10.31 17.92 -4.73
C ALA A 188 10.54 16.40 -4.57
N ASN A 189 11.59 15.86 -5.21
CA ASN A 189 11.95 14.44 -5.09
C ASN A 189 12.43 14.07 -3.69
N HIS A 190 13.16 14.97 -3.02
CA HIS A 190 13.60 14.81 -1.64
C HIS A 190 12.51 15.17 -0.61
N LYS A 191 11.26 15.40 -1.05
CA LYS A 191 10.13 15.83 -0.19
C LYS A 191 10.36 17.16 0.54
N LYS A 192 11.33 17.97 0.12
CA LYS A 192 11.59 19.32 0.62
C LYS A 192 10.61 20.31 -0.04
N PHE A 193 9.29 20.09 0.17
CA PHE A 193 8.24 20.76 -0.59
C PHE A 193 8.21 22.28 -0.40
N GLN A 194 8.54 22.78 0.82
CA GLN A 194 8.57 24.21 1.11
C GLN A 194 9.68 24.93 0.29
N GLN A 195 10.84 24.28 0.17
CA GLN A 195 11.95 24.81 -0.62
C GLN A 195 11.62 24.78 -2.13
N ALA A 196 10.94 23.72 -2.59
CA ALA A 196 10.45 23.63 -3.95
C ALA A 196 9.40 24.70 -4.27
N GLU A 197 8.50 24.99 -3.32
CA GLU A 197 7.48 26.02 -3.44
C GLU A 197 8.13 27.40 -3.72
N THR A 198 9.06 27.82 -2.89
CA THR A 198 9.74 29.14 -3.03
C THR A 198 10.34 29.34 -4.42
N LEU A 199 11.00 28.31 -4.96
CA LEU A 199 11.59 28.39 -6.29
C LEU A 199 10.55 28.43 -7.39
N LEU A 200 9.49 27.63 -7.28
CA LEU A 200 8.41 27.55 -8.27
C LEU A 200 7.52 28.79 -8.27
N GLU A 201 7.26 29.38 -7.10
CA GLU A 201 6.54 30.64 -7.00
C GLU A 201 7.25 31.75 -7.77
N GLY A 202 8.57 31.91 -7.58
CA GLY A 202 9.39 32.84 -8.35
C GLY A 202 9.33 32.57 -9.84
N LEU A 203 9.43 31.29 -10.26
CA LEU A 203 9.36 30.92 -11.67
C LEU A 203 8.00 31.24 -12.30
N VAL A 204 6.90 30.98 -11.60
CA VAL A 204 5.54 31.28 -12.07
C VAL A 204 5.28 32.79 -12.14
N LYS A 205 5.90 33.58 -11.25
CA LYS A 205 5.85 35.04 -11.28
C LYS A 205 6.59 35.60 -12.50
N ASP A 206 7.81 35.09 -12.76
CA ASP A 206 8.66 35.59 -13.85
C ASP A 206 8.22 35.07 -15.22
N PHE A 207 7.66 33.86 -15.27
CA PHE A 207 7.29 33.17 -16.51
C PHE A 207 5.83 32.64 -16.42
N PRO A 208 4.82 33.53 -16.31
CA PRO A 208 3.42 33.12 -16.06
C PRO A 208 2.78 32.31 -17.20
N GLU A 209 3.42 32.28 -18.39
CA GLU A 209 2.94 31.53 -19.56
C GLU A 209 3.55 30.13 -19.66
N LYS A 210 4.48 29.76 -18.78
CA LYS A 210 5.10 28.44 -18.79
C LYS A 210 4.21 27.40 -18.10
N HIS A 211 3.55 26.56 -18.90
CA HIS A 211 2.61 25.54 -18.42
C HIS A 211 3.24 24.56 -17.44
N ASP A 212 4.49 24.14 -17.68
CA ASP A 212 5.20 23.21 -16.81
C ASP A 212 5.45 23.78 -15.41
N TYR A 213 5.73 25.10 -15.32
CA TYR A 213 5.95 25.78 -14.04
C TYR A 213 4.63 25.87 -13.25
N LEU A 214 3.55 26.29 -13.91
CA LEU A 214 2.21 26.34 -13.32
C LEU A 214 1.77 24.96 -12.82
N TYR A 215 1.93 23.94 -13.67
CA TYR A 215 1.59 22.56 -13.31
C TYR A 215 2.37 22.09 -12.07
N LYS A 216 3.70 22.20 -12.11
CA LYS A 216 4.54 21.72 -11.02
C LYS A 216 4.28 22.48 -9.72
N TYR A 217 4.07 23.79 -9.82
CA TYR A 217 3.70 24.62 -8.67
C TYR A 217 2.39 24.15 -8.05
N GLY A 218 1.33 23.95 -8.85
CA GLY A 218 0.05 23.41 -8.40
C GLY A 218 0.21 22.04 -7.69
N VAL A 219 1.05 21.15 -8.23
CA VAL A 219 1.34 19.85 -7.60
C VAL A 219 2.03 20.01 -6.25
N ILE A 220 3.02 20.92 -6.13
CA ILE A 220 3.71 21.16 -4.86
C ILE A 220 2.77 21.77 -3.82
N LEU A 221 1.90 22.69 -4.20
CA LEU A 221 0.89 23.25 -3.32
C LEU A 221 -0.06 22.18 -2.76
N ILE A 222 -0.45 21.19 -3.58
CA ILE A 222 -1.24 20.03 -3.10
C ILE A 222 -0.45 19.22 -2.06
N ARG A 223 0.87 19.02 -2.29
CA ARG A 223 1.73 18.30 -1.32
C ARG A 223 1.89 19.04 0.00
N LEU A 224 1.75 20.36 -0.02
CA LEU A 224 1.77 21.24 1.15
C LEU A 224 0.36 21.46 1.74
N GLU A 225 -0.65 20.77 1.22
CA GLU A 225 -2.05 20.86 1.62
C GLU A 225 -2.67 22.27 1.39
N LYS A 226 -2.03 23.11 0.59
CA LYS A 226 -2.51 24.43 0.17
C LYS A 226 -3.50 24.30 -1.01
N TYR A 227 -4.59 23.58 -0.77
CA TYR A 227 -5.50 23.15 -1.85
C TYR A 227 -6.14 24.30 -2.60
N SER A 228 -6.60 25.34 -1.91
CA SER A 228 -7.24 26.51 -2.54
C SER A 228 -6.28 27.28 -3.47
N GLU A 229 -5.01 27.40 -3.07
CA GLU A 229 -3.98 28.02 -3.93
C GLU A 229 -3.67 27.12 -5.12
N ALA A 230 -3.54 25.82 -4.88
CA ALA A 230 -3.31 24.84 -5.93
C ALA A 230 -4.40 24.90 -7.01
N LEU A 231 -5.66 24.96 -6.60
CA LEU A 231 -6.80 25.10 -7.52
C LEU A 231 -6.68 26.37 -8.36
N ARG A 232 -6.39 27.53 -7.74
CA ARG A 232 -6.22 28.79 -8.47
C ARG A 232 -5.12 28.72 -9.53
N ILE A 233 -4.00 28.05 -9.23
CA ILE A 233 -2.89 27.88 -10.17
C ILE A 233 -3.24 26.89 -11.28
N LEU A 234 -3.92 25.78 -10.94
CA LEU A 234 -4.33 24.78 -11.93
C LEU A 234 -5.47 25.27 -12.83
N ASP A 235 -6.40 26.09 -12.32
CA ASP A 235 -7.42 26.77 -13.13
C ASP A 235 -6.78 27.74 -14.12
N LYS A 236 -5.77 28.51 -13.66
CA LYS A 236 -4.99 29.38 -14.56
C LYS A 236 -4.31 28.57 -15.66
N LEU A 237 -3.77 27.40 -15.32
CA LEU A 237 -3.17 26.47 -16.27
C LEU A 237 -4.21 25.93 -17.26
N GLU A 238 -5.35 25.41 -16.78
CA GLU A 238 -6.43 24.84 -17.62
C GLU A 238 -6.90 25.88 -18.66
N ASN A 239 -7.14 27.13 -18.23
CA ASN A 239 -7.57 28.21 -19.11
C ASN A 239 -6.54 28.59 -20.18
N LYS A 240 -5.24 28.38 -19.93
CA LYS A 240 -4.17 28.71 -20.88
C LYS A 240 -3.87 27.60 -21.88
N ILE A 241 -4.06 26.34 -21.49
CA ILE A 241 -3.73 25.19 -22.35
C ILE A 241 -4.72 25.09 -23.51
N GLY A 242 -5.99 25.46 -23.29
CA GLY A 242 -7.05 25.16 -24.26
C GLY A 242 -7.20 23.65 -24.48
N ASN A 243 -7.73 23.27 -25.64
CA ASN A 243 -7.93 21.85 -25.98
C ASN A 243 -6.74 21.18 -26.68
N ASP A 244 -5.66 21.92 -26.95
CA ASP A 244 -4.58 21.46 -27.83
C ASP A 244 -3.59 20.51 -27.14
N ASN A 245 -3.57 20.49 -25.79
CA ASN A 245 -2.69 19.62 -25.03
C ASN A 245 -3.48 18.71 -24.09
N ALA A 246 -4.14 17.71 -24.66
CA ALA A 246 -4.96 16.74 -23.93
C ALA A 246 -4.21 16.09 -22.74
N LYS A 247 -2.89 15.86 -22.89
CA LYS A 247 -2.08 15.27 -21.82
C LYS A 247 -1.90 16.23 -20.63
N MET A 248 -1.64 17.49 -20.87
CA MET A 248 -1.50 18.48 -19.80
C MET A 248 -2.86 18.74 -19.12
N LEU A 249 -3.96 18.80 -19.90
CA LEU A 249 -5.33 18.87 -19.37
C LEU A 249 -5.66 17.68 -18.47
N TYR A 250 -5.27 16.48 -18.88
CA TYR A 250 -5.41 15.28 -18.05
C TYR A 250 -4.76 15.48 -16.67
N TYR A 251 -3.50 15.89 -16.64
CA TYR A 251 -2.78 16.08 -15.37
C TYR A 251 -3.32 17.24 -14.54
N ALA A 252 -3.68 18.36 -15.17
CA ALA A 252 -4.28 19.50 -14.48
C ALA A 252 -5.60 19.09 -13.81
N ASN A 253 -6.51 18.49 -14.59
CA ASN A 253 -7.80 18.03 -14.08
C ASN A 253 -7.67 16.94 -13.02
N LEU A 254 -6.71 16.02 -13.15
CA LEU A 254 -6.46 14.99 -12.14
C LEU A 254 -6.05 15.60 -10.80
N ASN A 255 -5.16 16.60 -10.82
CA ASN A 255 -4.69 17.26 -9.61
C ASN A 255 -5.77 18.19 -9.01
N GLN A 256 -6.58 18.87 -9.83
CA GLN A 256 -7.76 19.60 -9.35
C GLN A 256 -8.75 18.64 -8.67
N ALA A 257 -9.01 17.47 -9.27
CA ALA A 257 -9.85 16.44 -8.65
C ALA A 257 -9.32 16.00 -7.28
N VAL A 258 -8.00 15.76 -7.18
CA VAL A 258 -7.35 15.40 -5.91
C VAL A 258 -7.49 16.52 -4.88
N ALA A 259 -7.29 17.80 -5.26
CA ALA A 259 -7.43 18.94 -4.36
C ALA A 259 -8.86 19.05 -3.83
N TYR A 260 -9.87 19.02 -4.71
CA TYR A 260 -11.28 19.03 -4.32
C TYR A 260 -11.66 17.86 -3.43
N HIS A 261 -11.14 16.65 -3.75
CA HIS A 261 -11.39 15.45 -2.96
C HIS A 261 -10.83 15.58 -1.52
N LYS A 262 -9.62 16.10 -1.37
CA LYS A 262 -9.02 16.40 -0.06
C LYS A 262 -9.77 17.45 0.74
N MET A 263 -10.38 18.41 0.07
CA MET A 263 -11.28 19.42 0.67
C MET A 263 -12.68 18.86 0.96
N LYS A 264 -12.96 17.60 0.63
CA LYS A 264 -14.29 16.95 0.73
C LYS A 264 -15.36 17.59 -0.15
N HIS A 265 -14.97 18.31 -1.19
CA HIS A 265 -15.86 18.86 -2.23
C HIS A 265 -16.08 17.76 -3.28
N TYR A 266 -16.91 16.78 -2.93
CA TYR A 266 -17.02 15.52 -3.66
C TYR A 266 -17.64 15.66 -5.06
N GLU A 267 -18.55 16.61 -5.27
CA GLU A 267 -19.18 16.86 -6.58
C GLU A 267 -18.17 17.41 -7.58
N GLU A 268 -17.42 18.42 -7.17
CA GLU A 268 -16.35 19.03 -7.96
C GLU A 268 -15.25 18.01 -8.24
N ALA A 269 -14.84 17.27 -7.23
CA ALA A 269 -13.84 16.21 -7.39
C ALA A 269 -14.28 15.19 -8.46
N ALA A 270 -15.53 14.71 -8.39
CA ALA A 270 -16.08 13.79 -9.38
C ALA A 270 -16.12 14.39 -10.78
N LYS A 271 -16.47 15.67 -10.91
CA LYS A 271 -16.46 16.41 -12.18
C LYS A 271 -15.07 16.44 -12.79
N TYR A 272 -14.05 16.78 -11.99
CA TYR A 272 -12.67 16.89 -12.48
C TYR A 272 -12.03 15.52 -12.73
N TYR A 273 -12.34 14.47 -11.97
CA TYR A 273 -11.93 13.11 -12.33
C TYR A 273 -12.51 12.69 -13.69
N ARG A 274 -13.79 13.00 -13.98
CA ARG A 274 -14.40 12.72 -15.29
C ARG A 274 -13.74 13.53 -16.41
N LYS A 275 -13.48 14.83 -16.20
CA LYS A 275 -12.74 15.67 -17.16
C LYS A 275 -11.36 15.09 -17.46
N SER A 276 -10.63 14.67 -16.42
CA SER A 276 -9.33 14.04 -16.58
C SER A 276 -9.41 12.75 -17.40
N TYR A 277 -10.37 11.88 -17.11
CA TYR A 277 -10.61 10.66 -17.87
C TYR A 277 -10.95 10.93 -19.35
N THR A 278 -11.76 11.95 -19.63
CA THR A 278 -12.12 12.35 -20.99
C THR A 278 -10.92 12.92 -21.75
N ALA A 279 -10.08 13.72 -21.08
CA ALA A 279 -8.87 14.27 -21.70
C ALA A 279 -7.85 13.22 -22.09
N HIS A 280 -7.70 12.19 -21.25
CA HIS A 280 -6.82 11.05 -21.53
C HIS A 280 -7.36 9.81 -20.82
N ASN A 281 -7.77 8.82 -21.62
CA ASN A 281 -8.38 7.57 -21.15
C ASN A 281 -7.34 6.70 -20.42
N THR A 282 -7.21 6.88 -19.11
CA THR A 282 -6.30 6.12 -18.22
C THR A 282 -7.02 5.67 -16.96
N VAL A 283 -6.42 4.74 -16.24
CA VAL A 283 -7.00 4.16 -15.03
C VAL A 283 -7.03 5.11 -13.82
N GLN A 284 -6.09 6.06 -13.72
CA GLN A 284 -5.92 6.88 -12.52
C GLN A 284 -7.16 7.71 -12.11
N PRO A 285 -7.87 8.38 -13.04
CA PRO A 285 -9.11 9.07 -12.70
C PRO A 285 -10.21 8.12 -12.22
N LEU A 286 -10.26 6.89 -12.75
CA LEU A 286 -11.22 5.88 -12.33
C LEU A 286 -10.93 5.36 -10.91
N ILE A 287 -9.65 5.23 -10.54
CA ILE A 287 -9.25 4.92 -9.14
C ILE A 287 -9.77 6.02 -8.21
N GLY A 288 -9.50 7.28 -8.56
CA GLY A 288 -9.97 8.43 -7.78
C GLY A 288 -11.50 8.48 -7.65
N LEU A 289 -12.23 8.22 -8.74
CA LEU A 289 -13.70 8.13 -8.72
C LEU A 289 -14.21 6.97 -7.87
N THR A 290 -13.59 5.79 -7.97
CA THR A 290 -13.95 4.62 -7.17
C THR A 290 -13.81 4.93 -5.68
N LYS A 291 -12.67 5.48 -5.28
CA LYS A 291 -12.40 5.90 -3.90
C LYS A 291 -13.44 6.92 -3.42
N LEU A 292 -13.69 7.96 -4.20
CA LEU A 292 -14.66 8.99 -3.88
C LEU A 292 -16.06 8.40 -3.69
N LYS A 293 -16.51 7.54 -4.60
CA LYS A 293 -17.81 6.89 -4.52
C LYS A 293 -17.94 6.00 -3.28
N TYR A 294 -16.88 5.28 -2.93
CA TYR A 294 -16.82 4.52 -1.69
C TYR A 294 -16.97 5.41 -0.45
N GLU A 295 -16.23 6.51 -0.38
CA GLU A 295 -16.27 7.45 0.75
C GLU A 295 -17.64 8.08 0.96
N VAL A 296 -18.36 8.40 -0.13
CA VAL A 296 -19.74 8.91 -0.05
C VAL A 296 -20.79 7.79 0.07
N LYS A 297 -20.37 6.54 0.25
CA LYS A 297 -21.22 5.33 0.40
C LYS A 297 -22.10 5.02 -0.83
N ASP A 298 -21.73 5.53 -2.00
CA ASP A 298 -22.36 5.24 -3.29
C ASP A 298 -21.76 3.96 -3.90
N CYS A 299 -22.00 2.82 -3.22
CA CYS A 299 -21.38 1.55 -3.57
C CYS A 299 -21.78 1.04 -4.96
N GLU A 300 -22.98 1.33 -5.43
CA GLU A 300 -23.40 0.92 -6.77
C GLU A 300 -22.51 1.53 -7.86
N ASN A 301 -22.30 2.83 -7.81
CA ASN A 301 -21.44 3.51 -8.78
C ASN A 301 -19.95 3.26 -8.52
N ALA A 302 -19.54 2.99 -7.27
CA ALA A 302 -18.18 2.55 -6.96
C ALA A 302 -17.84 1.21 -7.62
N ILE A 303 -18.77 0.23 -7.58
CA ILE A 303 -18.62 -1.07 -8.26
C ILE A 303 -18.45 -0.86 -9.76
N LYS A 304 -19.37 -0.13 -10.42
CA LYS A 304 -19.31 0.14 -11.86
C LYS A 304 -17.99 0.81 -12.27
N THR A 305 -17.51 1.75 -11.45
CA THR A 305 -16.28 2.48 -11.74
C THR A 305 -15.05 1.60 -11.52
N ALA A 306 -15.06 0.75 -10.46
CA ALA A 306 -14.00 -0.20 -10.19
C ALA A 306 -13.87 -1.25 -11.29
N GLU A 307 -14.98 -1.82 -11.74
CA GLU A 307 -15.01 -2.80 -12.83
C GLU A 307 -14.44 -2.20 -14.11
N LYS A 308 -14.85 -0.98 -14.47
CA LYS A 308 -14.29 -0.25 -15.60
C LYS A 308 -12.78 0.02 -15.43
N ALA A 309 -12.31 0.31 -14.23
CA ALA A 309 -10.87 0.48 -13.96
C ALA A 309 -10.10 -0.83 -14.15
N LEU A 310 -10.69 -1.98 -13.80
CA LEU A 310 -10.07 -3.29 -13.97
C LEU A 310 -9.94 -3.73 -15.44
N GLU A 311 -10.76 -3.21 -16.36
CA GLU A 311 -10.66 -3.44 -17.81
C GLU A 311 -9.32 -2.96 -18.39
N PHE A 312 -8.67 -1.97 -17.76
CA PHE A 312 -7.33 -1.50 -18.14
C PHE A 312 -6.21 -2.51 -17.84
N GLY A 313 -6.54 -3.67 -17.26
CA GLY A 313 -5.57 -4.71 -16.91
C GLY A 313 -4.68 -4.35 -15.71
N GLU A 314 -4.80 -3.17 -15.14
CA GLU A 314 -4.15 -2.77 -13.91
C GLU A 314 -4.90 -3.37 -12.71
N ARG A 315 -4.47 -4.57 -12.32
CA ARG A 315 -4.99 -5.25 -11.13
C ARG A 315 -4.36 -4.66 -9.85
N THR A 316 -4.59 -3.38 -9.60
CA THR A 316 -4.19 -2.81 -8.33
C THR A 316 -5.05 -3.44 -7.25
N HIS A 317 -4.43 -3.96 -6.21
CA HIS A 317 -5.15 -4.50 -5.06
C HIS A 317 -6.08 -3.45 -4.45
N GLU A 318 -5.70 -2.16 -4.53
CA GLU A 318 -6.50 -1.05 -4.02
C GLU A 318 -7.89 -0.98 -4.66
N ILE A 319 -8.00 -1.02 -6.00
CA ILE A 319 -9.31 -1.02 -6.70
C ILE A 319 -10.13 -2.23 -6.31
N ARG A 320 -9.50 -3.40 -6.27
CA ARG A 320 -10.17 -4.65 -5.89
C ARG A 320 -10.64 -4.60 -4.44
N MET A 321 -9.93 -3.89 -3.55
CA MET A 321 -10.33 -3.71 -2.16
C MET A 321 -11.62 -2.86 -2.07
N TYR A 322 -11.69 -1.72 -2.77
CA TYR A 322 -12.92 -0.93 -2.87
C TYR A 322 -14.07 -1.73 -3.46
N LEU A 323 -13.82 -2.47 -4.55
CA LEU A 323 -14.82 -3.34 -5.18
C LEU A 323 -15.37 -4.36 -4.18
N ALA A 324 -14.50 -5.07 -3.48
CA ALA A 324 -14.90 -6.10 -2.51
C ALA A 324 -15.73 -5.53 -1.36
N LEU A 325 -15.30 -4.40 -0.79
CA LEU A 325 -16.02 -3.76 0.31
C LEU A 325 -17.39 -3.25 -0.13
N CYS A 326 -17.45 -2.65 -1.33
CA CYS A 326 -18.73 -2.20 -1.89
C CYS A 326 -19.67 -3.36 -2.22
N LYS A 327 -19.17 -4.49 -2.75
CA LYS A 327 -19.99 -5.68 -2.98
C LYS A 327 -20.56 -6.23 -1.68
N ILE A 328 -19.77 -6.31 -0.60
CA ILE A 328 -20.25 -6.73 0.72
C ILE A 328 -21.34 -5.77 1.22
N GLN A 329 -21.15 -4.47 1.10
CA GLN A 329 -22.13 -3.48 1.52
C GLN A 329 -23.41 -3.56 0.68
N ASN A 330 -23.31 -3.93 -0.59
CA ASN A 330 -24.42 -4.09 -1.54
C ASN A 330 -25.10 -5.47 -1.45
N LYS A 331 -24.80 -6.26 -0.39
CA LYS A 331 -25.30 -7.61 -0.12
C LYS A 331 -24.82 -8.72 -1.08
N GLU A 332 -23.81 -8.45 -1.88
CA GLU A 332 -23.07 -9.41 -2.72
C GLU A 332 -21.92 -10.04 -1.92
N GLU A 333 -22.22 -10.53 -0.70
CA GLU A 333 -21.22 -10.91 0.30
C GLU A 333 -20.27 -12.01 -0.17
N THR A 334 -20.78 -13.02 -0.86
CA THR A 334 -19.98 -14.16 -1.32
C THR A 334 -18.86 -13.73 -2.23
N GLU A 335 -19.16 -12.88 -3.20
CA GLU A 335 -18.18 -12.37 -4.17
C GLU A 335 -17.19 -11.41 -3.49
N GLY A 336 -17.70 -10.48 -2.69
CA GLY A 336 -16.88 -9.53 -1.96
C GLY A 336 -15.86 -10.23 -1.05
N TYR A 337 -16.30 -11.22 -0.24
CA TYR A 337 -15.35 -11.97 0.61
C TYR A 337 -14.40 -12.87 -0.20
N THR A 338 -14.80 -13.35 -1.36
CA THR A 338 -13.87 -14.08 -2.25
C THR A 338 -12.73 -13.20 -2.69
N ILE A 339 -13.04 -11.98 -3.16
CA ILE A 339 -12.02 -11.00 -3.55
C ILE A 339 -11.12 -10.63 -2.37
N LEU A 340 -11.68 -10.40 -1.16
CA LEU A 340 -10.87 -10.08 0.03
C LEU A 340 -9.91 -11.21 0.39
N LYS A 341 -10.35 -12.46 0.33
CA LYS A 341 -9.51 -13.64 0.61
C LYS A 341 -8.35 -13.76 -0.38
N GLU A 342 -8.60 -13.54 -1.66
CA GLU A 342 -7.55 -13.55 -2.68
C GLU A 342 -6.51 -12.45 -2.44
N ILE A 343 -6.96 -11.23 -2.12
CA ILE A 343 -6.07 -10.11 -1.81
C ILE A 343 -5.25 -10.41 -0.55
N ALA A 344 -5.90 -10.86 0.52
CA ALA A 344 -5.24 -11.19 1.77
C ALA A 344 -4.19 -12.29 1.60
N SER A 345 -4.53 -13.38 0.88
CA SER A 345 -3.60 -14.47 0.59
C SER A 345 -2.37 -14.01 -0.21
N LYS A 346 -2.53 -13.02 -1.08
CA LYS A 346 -1.41 -12.47 -1.84
C LYS A 346 -0.57 -11.53 -0.98
N LEU A 347 -1.23 -10.69 -0.17
CA LEU A 347 -0.54 -9.82 0.78
C LEU A 347 0.29 -10.60 1.79
N GLU A 348 -0.23 -11.71 2.33
CA GLU A 348 0.51 -12.59 3.24
C GLU A 348 1.84 -13.08 2.65
N LYS A 349 1.92 -13.27 1.34
CA LYS A 349 3.14 -13.69 0.63
C LYS A 349 4.08 -12.52 0.33
N GLU A 350 3.54 -11.36 -0.03
CA GLU A 350 4.31 -10.20 -0.48
C GLU A 350 4.70 -9.28 0.69
N ASN A 351 3.89 -9.21 1.72
CA ASN A 351 4.06 -8.37 2.91
C ASN A 351 3.49 -9.08 4.15
N PRO A 352 4.15 -10.12 4.69
CA PRO A 352 3.64 -10.95 5.79
C PRO A 352 3.27 -10.18 7.05
N GLU A 353 3.91 -9.03 7.27
CA GLU A 353 3.68 -8.17 8.43
C GLU A 353 2.61 -7.11 8.20
N PHE A 354 2.01 -7.04 7.00
CA PHE A 354 1.01 -6.06 6.60
C PHE A 354 1.40 -4.59 6.89
N LYS A 355 2.71 -4.28 6.87
CA LYS A 355 3.22 -2.95 7.18
C LYS A 355 3.01 -1.96 6.03
N ASN A 356 2.78 -0.69 6.40
CA ASN A 356 2.69 0.43 5.46
C ASN A 356 1.63 0.26 4.36
N LEU A 357 0.53 -0.42 4.66
CA LEU A 357 -0.60 -0.54 3.75
C LEU A 357 -1.46 0.74 3.78
N PRO A 358 -2.07 1.13 2.66
CA PRO A 358 -3.13 2.16 2.64
C PRO A 358 -4.31 1.80 3.54
N ASP A 359 -5.00 2.80 4.09
CA ASP A 359 -6.13 2.62 5.04
C ASP A 359 -7.20 1.67 4.54
N ILE A 360 -7.52 1.70 3.24
CA ILE A 360 -8.52 0.80 2.64
C ILE A 360 -8.19 -0.70 2.83
N TYR A 361 -6.91 -1.03 2.98
CA TYR A 361 -6.51 -2.41 3.27
C TYR A 361 -6.82 -2.78 4.71
N ASN A 362 -6.66 -1.85 5.65
CA ASN A 362 -7.07 -2.06 7.04
C ASN A 362 -8.56 -2.37 7.11
N ASP A 363 -9.42 -1.60 6.43
CA ASP A 363 -10.86 -1.82 6.35
C ASP A 363 -11.18 -3.23 5.82
N GLY A 364 -10.56 -3.61 4.70
CA GLY A 364 -10.77 -4.92 4.07
C GLY A 364 -10.31 -6.09 4.93
N ILE A 365 -9.13 -5.99 5.53
CA ILE A 365 -8.57 -7.04 6.39
C ILE A 365 -9.40 -7.15 7.68
N LEU A 366 -9.82 -6.04 8.27
CA LEU A 366 -10.68 -6.01 9.44
C LEU A 366 -12.05 -6.67 9.14
N LYS A 367 -12.63 -6.37 7.98
CA LYS A 367 -13.87 -7.02 7.52
C LYS A 367 -13.70 -8.53 7.39
N LEU A 368 -12.55 -8.96 6.88
CA LEU A 368 -12.22 -10.38 6.74
C LEU A 368 -11.99 -11.06 8.10
N ALA A 369 -11.35 -10.38 9.06
CA ALA A 369 -11.18 -10.87 10.42
C ALA A 369 -12.57 -11.13 11.11
N ARG A 370 -13.49 -10.16 10.97
CA ARG A 370 -14.88 -10.31 11.45
C ARG A 370 -15.61 -11.48 10.79
N TYR A 371 -15.43 -11.64 9.47
CA TYR A 371 -15.99 -12.76 8.72
C TYR A 371 -15.52 -14.11 9.29
N TYR A 372 -14.23 -14.29 9.55
CA TYR A 372 -13.69 -15.51 10.13
C TYR A 372 -14.14 -15.73 11.57
N THR A 373 -14.27 -14.66 12.37
CA THR A 373 -14.82 -14.76 13.73
C THR A 373 -16.26 -15.29 13.73
N ASN A 374 -17.08 -14.82 12.78
CA ASN A 374 -18.47 -15.28 12.66
C ASN A 374 -18.60 -16.72 12.15
N ARG A 375 -17.59 -17.23 11.46
CA ARG A 375 -17.52 -18.62 11.01
C ARG A 375 -16.89 -19.58 12.03
N GLY A 376 -16.41 -19.07 13.18
CA GLY A 376 -15.72 -19.88 14.18
C GLY A 376 -14.25 -20.18 13.85
N GLU A 377 -13.69 -19.56 12.82
CA GLU A 377 -12.28 -19.70 12.43
C GLU A 377 -11.40 -18.71 13.23
N TYR A 378 -11.41 -18.85 14.57
CA TYR A 378 -10.91 -17.83 15.49
C TYR A 378 -9.39 -17.58 15.40
N GLU A 379 -8.57 -18.63 15.25
CA GLU A 379 -7.13 -18.48 15.11
C GLU A 379 -6.76 -17.68 13.85
N LYS A 380 -7.50 -17.91 12.77
CA LYS A 380 -7.34 -17.17 11.52
C LYS A 380 -7.79 -15.73 11.67
N ALA A 381 -8.90 -15.51 12.37
CA ALA A 381 -9.37 -14.16 12.69
C ALA A 381 -8.32 -13.37 13.50
N LEU A 382 -7.73 -14.00 14.54
CA LEU A 382 -6.69 -13.36 15.36
C LEU A 382 -5.49 -12.91 14.54
N ARG A 383 -5.03 -13.70 13.57
CA ARG A 383 -3.93 -13.34 12.68
C ARG A 383 -4.23 -12.01 11.96
N TYR A 384 -5.43 -11.88 11.41
CA TYR A 384 -5.83 -10.66 10.70
C TYR A 384 -6.06 -9.48 11.65
N PHE A 385 -6.65 -9.69 12.83
CA PHE A 385 -6.79 -8.61 13.82
C PHE A 385 -5.44 -8.04 14.26
N HIS A 386 -4.41 -8.88 14.42
CA HIS A 386 -3.09 -8.42 14.83
C HIS A 386 -2.33 -7.66 13.73
N SER A 387 -2.74 -7.81 12.47
CA SER A 387 -2.08 -7.17 11.33
C SER A 387 -2.63 -5.80 10.95
N VAL A 388 -3.72 -5.36 11.58
CA VAL A 388 -4.39 -4.08 11.27
C VAL A 388 -4.48 -3.16 12.47
N GLN A 389 -4.55 -1.86 12.19
CA GLN A 389 -4.91 -0.85 13.18
C GLN A 389 -6.39 -0.47 12.97
N SER A 390 -7.17 -0.41 14.05
CA SER A 390 -8.55 0.06 13.99
C SER A 390 -8.60 1.59 14.00
N SER A 391 -9.54 2.17 13.26
CA SER A 391 -9.92 3.57 13.43
C SER A 391 -10.72 3.75 14.73
N GLU A 392 -10.78 4.98 15.27
CA GLU A 392 -11.57 5.26 16.48
C GLU A 392 -13.05 4.88 16.31
N GLU A 393 -13.64 5.12 15.13
CA GLU A 393 -15.05 4.78 14.82
C GLU A 393 -15.30 3.29 14.85
N GLU A 394 -14.33 2.48 14.44
CA GLU A 394 -14.44 1.02 14.41
C GLU A 394 -14.00 0.35 15.71
N GLU A 395 -13.42 1.09 16.64
CA GLU A 395 -12.74 0.55 17.81
C GLU A 395 -13.66 -0.32 18.69
N ARG A 396 -14.93 0.05 18.82
CA ARG A 396 -15.92 -0.73 19.57
C ARG A 396 -16.18 -2.10 18.94
N GLU A 397 -16.42 -2.17 17.63
CA GLU A 397 -16.63 -3.44 16.94
C GLU A 397 -15.34 -4.27 16.90
N TYR A 398 -14.20 -3.62 16.66
CA TYR A 398 -12.88 -4.25 16.68
C TYR A 398 -12.65 -4.96 18.02
N ARG A 399 -12.86 -4.26 19.15
CA ARG A 399 -12.70 -4.81 20.49
C ARG A 399 -13.65 -5.99 20.74
N PHE A 400 -14.90 -5.88 20.29
CA PHE A 400 -15.87 -6.96 20.43
C PHE A 400 -15.46 -8.23 19.68
N TYR A 401 -15.16 -8.13 18.39
CA TYR A 401 -14.81 -9.29 17.59
C TYR A 401 -13.46 -9.89 17.97
N LEU A 402 -12.48 -9.07 18.29
CA LEU A 402 -11.19 -9.54 18.79
C LEU A 402 -11.33 -10.19 20.17
N GLY A 403 -12.11 -9.58 21.08
CA GLY A 403 -12.43 -10.17 22.38
C GLY A 403 -13.15 -11.51 22.25
N LYS A 404 -14.11 -11.63 21.31
CA LYS A 404 -14.78 -12.87 20.97
C LYS A 404 -13.78 -13.93 20.47
N ALA A 405 -12.87 -13.56 19.57
CA ALA A 405 -11.85 -14.47 19.07
C ALA A 405 -10.91 -14.95 20.18
N TYR A 406 -10.50 -14.07 21.09
CA TYR A 406 -9.71 -14.45 22.26
C TYR A 406 -10.45 -15.39 23.20
N TYR A 407 -11.73 -15.17 23.45
CA TYR A 407 -12.54 -16.06 24.27
C TYR A 407 -12.50 -17.50 23.73
N TYR A 408 -12.83 -17.69 22.45
CA TYR A 408 -12.91 -19.00 21.82
C TYR A 408 -11.55 -19.66 21.57
N THR A 409 -10.45 -18.93 21.70
CA THR A 409 -9.07 -19.49 21.66
C THR A 409 -8.48 -19.68 23.07
N GLY A 410 -9.29 -19.57 24.12
CA GLY A 410 -8.88 -19.81 25.52
C GLY A 410 -8.10 -18.66 26.16
N LYS A 411 -7.92 -17.54 25.47
CA LYS A 411 -7.20 -16.35 25.96
C LYS A 411 -8.14 -15.46 26.79
N ILE A 412 -8.63 -16.00 27.91
CA ILE A 412 -9.72 -15.39 28.69
C ILE A 412 -9.39 -13.99 29.22
N ASP A 413 -8.20 -13.78 29.77
CA ASP A 413 -7.81 -12.46 30.33
C ASP A 413 -7.75 -11.37 29.26
N GLN A 414 -7.24 -11.69 28.05
CA GLN A 414 -7.21 -10.77 26.92
C GLN A 414 -8.62 -10.45 26.41
N SER A 415 -9.52 -11.46 26.43
CA SER A 415 -10.92 -11.26 26.11
C SER A 415 -11.59 -10.29 27.07
N ILE A 416 -11.43 -10.47 28.38
CA ILE A 416 -11.98 -9.58 29.42
C ILE A 416 -11.50 -8.15 29.20
N LEU A 417 -10.18 -7.94 29.09
CA LEU A 417 -9.57 -6.63 28.90
C LEU A 417 -10.18 -5.82 27.74
N LEU A 418 -10.54 -6.50 26.65
CA LEU A 418 -11.15 -5.86 25.49
C LEU A 418 -12.64 -5.65 25.66
N LEU A 419 -13.37 -6.69 26.12
CA LEU A 419 -14.82 -6.66 26.21
C LEU A 419 -15.32 -5.68 27.28
N GLU A 420 -14.58 -5.47 28.39
CA GLU A 420 -14.90 -4.46 29.40
C GLU A 420 -14.92 -3.02 28.85
N LYS A 421 -14.20 -2.77 27.77
CA LYS A 421 -14.21 -1.50 27.03
C LYS A 421 -15.36 -1.37 26.03
N VAL A 422 -16.17 -2.43 25.87
CA VAL A 422 -17.32 -2.45 24.93
C VAL A 422 -18.60 -2.18 25.71
N ASN A 423 -18.96 -0.91 25.82
CA ASN A 423 -20.17 -0.50 26.53
C ASN A 423 -21.44 -0.75 25.74
N ASN A 424 -22.56 -0.94 26.46
CA ASN A 424 -23.92 -1.03 25.90
C ASN A 424 -24.07 -2.08 24.78
N SER A 425 -23.52 -3.27 25.01
CA SER A 425 -23.58 -4.42 24.09
C SER A 425 -23.97 -5.67 24.82
N SER A 426 -25.17 -6.17 24.55
CA SER A 426 -25.67 -7.44 25.11
C SER A 426 -24.71 -8.61 24.81
N GLY A 427 -24.18 -8.67 23.59
CA GLY A 427 -23.22 -9.71 23.17
C GLY A 427 -21.89 -9.62 23.93
N ALA A 428 -21.35 -8.40 24.16
CA ALA A 428 -20.11 -8.22 24.91
C ALA A 428 -20.30 -8.60 26.39
N TYR A 429 -21.38 -8.14 27.01
CA TYR A 429 -21.70 -8.49 28.40
C TYR A 429 -21.94 -9.98 28.58
N TYR A 430 -22.61 -10.63 27.64
CA TYR A 430 -22.80 -12.06 27.69
C TYR A 430 -21.49 -12.86 27.55
N LEU A 431 -20.58 -12.42 26.67
CA LEU A 431 -19.24 -13.00 26.58
C LEU A 431 -18.41 -12.75 27.85
N LEU A 432 -18.53 -11.58 28.48
CA LEU A 432 -17.90 -11.31 29.77
C LEU A 432 -18.43 -12.26 30.87
N ALA A 433 -19.73 -12.49 30.91
CA ALA A 433 -20.33 -13.50 31.82
C ALA A 433 -19.69 -14.87 31.62
N LYS A 434 -19.53 -15.32 30.39
CA LYS A 434 -18.84 -16.59 30.05
C LYS A 434 -17.37 -16.58 30.43
N CYS A 435 -16.66 -15.46 30.21
CA CYS A 435 -15.28 -15.31 30.65
C CYS A 435 -15.12 -15.43 32.18
N TYR A 436 -15.97 -14.74 32.93
CA TYR A 436 -15.95 -14.81 34.39
C TYR A 436 -16.41 -16.16 34.95
N ALA A 437 -17.32 -16.85 34.27
CA ALA A 437 -17.64 -18.21 34.57
C ALA A 437 -16.44 -19.16 34.42
N ASN A 438 -15.65 -18.98 33.37
CA ASN A 438 -14.38 -19.72 33.18
C ASN A 438 -13.37 -19.45 34.28
N LYS A 439 -13.43 -18.29 34.94
CA LYS A 439 -12.58 -17.91 36.08
C LYS A 439 -13.22 -18.27 37.43
N ASP A 440 -14.30 -19.02 37.43
CA ASP A 440 -15.08 -19.42 38.62
C ASP A 440 -15.57 -18.23 39.48
N ASN A 441 -15.78 -17.07 38.85
CA ASN A 441 -16.30 -15.89 39.53
C ASN A 441 -17.82 -15.76 39.35
N LEU A 442 -18.56 -16.31 40.28
CA LEU A 442 -20.04 -16.33 40.25
C LEU A 442 -20.65 -14.93 40.28
N GLU A 443 -20.11 -14.03 41.13
CA GLU A 443 -20.65 -12.69 41.32
C GLU A 443 -20.58 -11.88 39.99
N LYS A 444 -19.43 -11.82 39.39
CA LYS A 444 -19.29 -11.15 38.08
C LYS A 444 -20.05 -11.84 36.97
N THR A 445 -20.16 -13.16 37.01
CA THR A 445 -20.97 -13.89 36.03
C THR A 445 -22.42 -13.43 36.10
N MET A 446 -23.01 -13.35 37.29
CA MET A 446 -24.41 -12.89 37.49
C MET A 446 -24.54 -11.40 37.10
N GLU A 447 -23.59 -10.54 37.49
CA GLU A 447 -23.59 -9.14 37.14
C GLU A 447 -23.67 -8.94 35.61
N TYR A 448 -22.82 -9.64 34.85
CA TYR A 448 -22.78 -9.47 33.40
C TYR A 448 -23.92 -10.16 32.66
N ILE A 449 -24.52 -11.24 33.22
CA ILE A 449 -25.77 -11.78 32.71
C ILE A 449 -26.89 -10.76 32.86
N ARG A 450 -27.00 -10.10 34.02
CA ARG A 450 -28.00 -9.04 34.27
C ARG A 450 -27.85 -7.90 33.27
N LYS A 451 -26.66 -7.34 33.13
CA LYS A 451 -26.35 -6.26 32.14
C LYS A 451 -26.70 -6.66 30.70
N ALA A 452 -26.43 -7.91 30.34
CA ALA A 452 -26.73 -8.39 29.00
C ALA A 452 -28.27 -8.54 28.80
N ALA A 453 -28.97 -9.00 29.82
CA ALA A 453 -30.41 -9.22 29.80
C ALA A 453 -31.22 -7.93 29.88
N GLU A 454 -30.71 -6.88 30.54
CA GLU A 454 -31.29 -5.54 30.53
C GLU A 454 -31.41 -4.98 29.10
N ILE A 455 -30.42 -5.30 28.23
CA ILE A 455 -30.45 -4.89 26.82
C ILE A 455 -31.28 -5.88 25.98
N LYS A 456 -31.15 -7.18 26.26
CA LYS A 456 -31.83 -8.26 25.52
C LYS A 456 -32.41 -9.31 26.48
N PRO A 457 -33.68 -9.19 26.84
CA PRO A 457 -34.32 -10.08 27.84
C PRO A 457 -34.24 -11.59 27.55
N ALA A 458 -34.12 -11.97 26.27
CA ALA A 458 -33.94 -13.38 25.88
C ALA A 458 -32.65 -14.02 26.45
N ILE A 459 -31.73 -13.23 26.98
CA ILE A 459 -30.50 -13.73 27.62
C ILE A 459 -30.82 -14.58 28.85
N TRP A 460 -31.90 -14.32 29.58
CA TRP A 460 -32.28 -15.13 30.73
C TRP A 460 -32.47 -16.61 30.40
N SER A 461 -33.21 -16.89 29.33
CA SER A 461 -33.41 -18.26 28.87
C SER A 461 -32.13 -18.87 28.30
N THR A 462 -31.35 -18.07 27.54
CA THR A 462 -30.07 -18.53 27.01
C THR A 462 -29.08 -18.88 28.14
N ALA A 463 -29.02 -18.07 29.20
CA ALA A 463 -28.14 -18.33 30.35
C ALA A 463 -28.53 -19.58 31.13
N ALA A 464 -29.81 -19.91 31.23
CA ALA A 464 -30.27 -21.13 31.88
C ALA A 464 -29.82 -22.43 31.17
N GLU A 465 -29.65 -22.36 29.84
CA GLU A 465 -29.25 -23.49 29.00
C GLU A 465 -27.74 -23.54 28.71
N GLU A 466 -27.02 -22.46 29.01
CA GLU A 466 -25.59 -22.34 28.67
C GLU A 466 -24.70 -23.28 29.47
N LYS A 467 -23.88 -24.06 28.78
CA LYS A 467 -23.01 -25.08 29.39
C LYS A 467 -21.90 -24.49 30.25
N GLU A 468 -21.38 -23.32 29.86
CA GLU A 468 -20.33 -22.63 30.60
C GLU A 468 -20.77 -22.25 32.01
N PHE A 469 -22.08 -22.18 32.28
CA PHE A 469 -22.65 -21.89 33.59
C PHE A 469 -23.03 -23.15 34.39
N ASP A 470 -22.88 -24.37 33.87
CA ASP A 470 -23.25 -25.64 34.53
C ASP A 470 -22.60 -25.76 35.91
N ARG A 471 -21.36 -25.27 36.08
CA ARG A 471 -20.65 -25.25 37.38
C ARG A 471 -21.34 -24.45 38.47
N PHE A 472 -22.26 -23.57 38.09
CA PHE A 472 -23.02 -22.75 39.05
C PHE A 472 -24.47 -23.20 39.20
N LYS A 473 -24.98 -24.06 38.35
CA LYS A 473 -26.39 -24.45 38.34
C LYS A 473 -26.86 -25.11 39.64
N GLU A 474 -25.95 -25.75 40.38
CA GLU A 474 -26.26 -26.34 41.67
C GLU A 474 -26.21 -25.36 42.85
N LYS A 475 -25.66 -24.15 42.64
CA LYS A 475 -25.61 -23.11 43.68
C LYS A 475 -26.97 -22.43 43.81
N SER A 476 -27.54 -22.44 45.03
CA SER A 476 -28.88 -21.87 45.33
C SER A 476 -28.99 -20.40 44.88
N SER A 477 -27.94 -19.63 45.11
CA SER A 477 -27.87 -18.21 44.68
C SER A 477 -27.99 -18.04 43.19
N PHE A 478 -27.41 -18.93 42.36
CA PHE A 478 -27.51 -18.86 40.90
C PHE A 478 -28.87 -19.32 40.40
N LYS A 479 -29.48 -20.37 41.04
CA LYS A 479 -30.85 -20.82 40.74
C LYS A 479 -31.84 -19.69 41.00
N SER A 480 -31.82 -19.12 42.19
CA SER A 480 -32.69 -17.99 42.56
C SER A 480 -32.49 -16.79 41.63
N PHE A 481 -31.23 -16.45 41.27
CA PHE A 481 -30.93 -15.38 40.34
C PHE A 481 -31.55 -15.56 38.96
N LEU A 482 -31.54 -16.76 38.41
CA LEU A 482 -32.19 -17.06 37.12
C LEU A 482 -33.71 -17.04 37.22
N GLU A 483 -34.28 -17.61 38.30
CA GLU A 483 -35.73 -17.66 38.54
C GLU A 483 -36.33 -16.27 38.75
N THR A 484 -35.64 -15.41 39.52
CA THR A 484 -36.08 -14.04 39.79
C THR A 484 -35.74 -13.07 38.67
N LYS A 485 -35.06 -13.54 37.61
CA LYS A 485 -34.55 -12.71 36.51
C LYS A 485 -33.75 -11.51 37.03
N GLY A 486 -32.92 -11.79 38.03
CA GLY A 486 -32.04 -10.79 38.62
C GLY A 486 -32.73 -9.74 39.50
N SER A 487 -34.01 -9.88 39.81
CA SER A 487 -34.66 -9.01 40.77
C SER A 487 -34.30 -9.42 42.20
N ASP A 488 -33.71 -8.48 42.98
CA ASP A 488 -33.35 -8.68 44.37
C ASP A 488 -34.62 -8.70 45.23
N LYS A 489 -35.28 -9.82 45.32
CA LYS A 489 -36.40 -10.02 46.25
C LYS A 489 -35.95 -10.44 47.66
N GLU A 490 -34.65 -10.69 47.88
CA GLU A 490 -34.18 -11.23 49.18
C GLU A 490 -33.77 -10.17 50.23
N THR A 491 -33.76 -8.88 49.95
CA THR A 491 -33.36 -7.87 50.93
C THR A 491 -34.52 -7.25 51.74
N ASN A 492 -35.78 -7.53 51.38
CA ASN A 492 -36.93 -6.94 52.10
C ASN A 492 -37.62 -7.86 53.11
N GLN A 493 -37.28 -9.16 53.23
CA GLN A 493 -37.89 -10.03 54.24
C GLN A 493 -37.18 -9.95 55.60
N ASN A 494 -35.91 -9.54 55.66
CA ASN A 494 -35.20 -9.40 56.96
C ASN A 494 -35.36 -8.04 57.65
N ASN A 495 -35.85 -7.01 56.91
CA ASN A 495 -36.07 -5.68 57.54
C ASN A 495 -37.50 -5.50 58.10
N ASN A 496 -38.50 -6.35 57.71
CA ASN A 496 -39.85 -6.26 58.24
C ASN A 496 -40.06 -7.12 59.50
N GLN A 497 -39.11 -8.01 59.86
CA GLN A 497 -39.18 -8.75 61.17
C GLN A 497 -38.48 -8.05 62.29
N ALA A 498 -37.76 -6.95 62.05
CA ALA A 498 -37.10 -6.16 63.09
C ALA A 498 -37.92 -4.95 63.57
N LEU A 499 -39.03 -4.62 62.90
CA LEU A 499 -39.92 -3.49 63.23
C LEU A 499 -41.21 -3.87 63.98
N ASP A 500 -41.49 -5.19 64.12
CA ASP A 500 -42.66 -5.67 64.92
C ASP A 500 -42.29 -6.13 66.34
N LYS A 501 -41.12 -5.77 66.86
CA LYS A 501 -40.72 -6.07 68.26
C LYS A 501 -40.06 -4.88 68.91
N THR A 502 -40.71 -3.71 68.86
CA THR A 502 -40.52 -2.67 69.85
C THR A 502 -41.83 -1.93 70.11
#